data_970d22b6de78b651c185b6d69f8b7969
#
_entry.id   970d22b6de78b651c185b6d69f8b7969
#
_cell.length_a   1.000
_cell.length_b   1.000
_cell.length_c   1.000
_cell.angle_alpha   90.00
_cell.angle_beta   90.00
_cell.angle_gamma   90.00
#
_symmetry.space_group_name_H-M   'P 1'
#
loop_
_entity.id
_entity.type
_entity.pdbx_description
1 polymer ?
#
loop_
_entity_poly.entity_id
_entity_poly.type
_entity_poly.pdbx_seq_one_letter_code
_entity_poly.pdbx_strand_id
1 'polypeptide(L)'
;MLKYRRITTADDEAIAKIVRTNLERLHLDIPGTAYYDPELAHLSVYYNGTPTKRCYFIALDEVDRVIGGVGIAEFNGIEDCAEMQKLYLDDSAKGKGYSKELVAAAESWAKDTGYKKLYLETHSNLTVAMKLYEKLGFKQIEKPECVLHGTMDHFYLKSL
;
A
#
# COMPACT_ATOMS: atom_id res chain seq x y z
N MET A 1 -3.25 19.90 -0.16
CA MET A 1 -2.46 18.97 -1.00
C MET A 1 -1.51 18.20 -0.08
N LEU A 2 -1.47 16.89 -0.22
CA LEU A 2 -0.60 16.05 0.59
C LEU A 2 0.87 16.22 0.19
N LYS A 3 1.74 16.41 1.17
CA LYS A 3 3.18 16.34 0.95
C LYS A 3 3.64 14.88 1.04
N TYR A 4 4.35 14.41 0.03
CA TYR A 4 4.89 13.05 0.04
C TYR A 4 6.21 12.96 -0.70
N ARG A 5 7.00 11.98 -0.37
CA ARG A 5 8.28 11.66 -1.01
C ARG A 5 8.61 10.17 -0.90
N ARG A 6 9.61 9.73 -1.63
CA ARG A 6 10.11 8.36 -1.50
C ARG A 6 10.66 8.11 -0.08
N ILE A 7 10.48 6.89 0.41
CA ILE A 7 10.95 6.46 1.73
C ILE A 7 12.48 6.54 1.85
N THR A 8 12.93 6.88 3.05
CA THR A 8 14.33 6.78 3.47
C THR A 8 14.45 5.89 4.71
N THR A 9 15.65 5.47 5.06
CA THR A 9 15.91 4.66 6.27
C THR A 9 15.39 5.32 7.55
N ALA A 10 15.42 6.65 7.62
CA ALA A 10 14.93 7.39 8.77
C ALA A 10 13.42 7.25 9.01
N ASP A 11 12.66 6.82 8.00
CA ASP A 11 11.20 6.68 8.08
C ASP A 11 10.76 5.29 8.57
N ASP A 12 11.65 4.31 8.54
CA ASP A 12 11.31 2.89 8.73
C ASP A 12 10.55 2.61 10.03
N GLU A 13 11.02 3.16 11.14
CA GLU A 13 10.40 2.96 12.45
C GLU A 13 8.99 3.58 12.51
N ALA A 14 8.84 4.81 12.03
CA ALA A 14 7.59 5.53 12.08
C ALA A 14 6.51 4.88 11.22
N ILE A 15 6.85 4.50 9.99
CA ILE A 15 5.87 3.85 9.09
C ILE A 15 5.51 2.45 9.56
N ALA A 16 6.46 1.67 10.08
CA ALA A 16 6.18 0.35 10.65
C ALA A 16 5.19 0.44 11.82
N LYS A 17 5.35 1.44 12.69
CA LYS A 17 4.42 1.70 13.79
C LYS A 17 3.02 2.02 13.29
N ILE A 18 2.89 2.87 12.27
CA ILE A 18 1.58 3.21 11.68
C ILE A 18 0.91 1.97 11.11
N VAL A 19 1.61 1.15 10.36
CA VAL A 19 1.07 -0.10 9.79
C VAL A 19 0.59 -1.03 10.90
N ARG A 20 1.42 -1.29 11.90
CA ARG A 20 1.07 -2.17 13.03
C ARG A 20 -0.15 -1.67 13.80
N THR A 21 -0.19 -0.40 14.15
CA THR A 21 -1.30 0.21 14.88
C THR A 21 -2.62 0.06 14.12
N ASN A 22 -2.62 0.29 12.81
CA ASN A 22 -3.81 0.12 11.98
C ASN A 22 -4.29 -1.34 11.98
N LEU A 23 -3.38 -2.29 11.80
CA LEU A 23 -3.72 -3.71 11.76
C LEU A 23 -4.20 -4.24 13.11
N GLU A 24 -3.61 -3.81 14.21
CA GLU A 24 -4.06 -4.15 15.56
C GLU A 24 -5.50 -3.70 15.82
N ARG A 25 -5.84 -2.48 15.42
CA ARG A 25 -7.21 -1.94 15.55
C ARG A 25 -8.23 -2.68 14.70
N LEU A 26 -7.82 -3.24 13.59
CA LEU A 26 -8.67 -4.00 12.68
C LEU A 26 -8.71 -5.49 13.02
N HIS A 27 -8.05 -5.91 14.11
CA HIS A 27 -7.86 -7.31 14.49
C HIS A 27 -7.18 -8.15 13.38
N LEU A 28 -6.24 -7.51 12.67
CA LEU A 28 -5.43 -8.11 11.61
C LEU A 28 -3.95 -8.23 11.98
N ASP A 29 -3.62 -8.17 13.27
CA ASP A 29 -2.31 -8.48 13.84
C ASP A 29 -2.08 -10.00 13.92
N ILE A 30 -2.32 -10.68 12.80
CA ILE A 30 -2.33 -12.14 12.66
C ILE A 30 -1.47 -12.58 11.48
N PRO A 31 -1.01 -13.85 11.43
CA PRO A 31 -0.25 -14.39 10.30
C PRO A 31 -1.00 -14.21 8.96
N GLY A 32 -0.25 -14.00 7.88
CA GLY A 32 -0.79 -13.78 6.55
C GLY A 32 -1.16 -12.33 6.25
N THR A 33 -0.85 -11.40 7.15
CA THR A 33 -0.99 -9.95 6.95
C THR A 33 0.36 -9.26 6.95
N ALA A 34 0.38 -7.97 6.59
CA ALA A 34 1.59 -7.15 6.63
C ALA A 34 2.23 -7.06 8.03
N TYR A 35 1.49 -7.33 9.08
CA TYR A 35 1.97 -7.29 10.47
C TYR A 35 3.19 -8.21 10.70
N TYR A 36 3.21 -9.35 10.04
CA TYR A 36 4.28 -10.35 10.14
C TYR A 36 5.20 -10.39 8.92
N ASP A 37 5.08 -9.45 7.98
CA ASP A 37 6.00 -9.38 6.85
C ASP A 37 7.44 -9.15 7.35
N PRO A 38 8.41 -9.95 6.89
CA PRO A 38 9.81 -9.81 7.32
C PRO A 38 10.39 -8.42 7.05
N GLU A 39 9.96 -7.75 5.97
CA GLU A 39 10.43 -6.43 5.58
C GLU A 39 9.79 -5.27 6.33
N LEU A 40 8.76 -5.49 7.15
CA LEU A 40 7.99 -4.39 7.77
C LEU A 40 8.85 -3.42 8.59
N ALA A 41 9.86 -3.92 9.29
CA ALA A 41 10.77 -3.07 10.07
C ALA A 41 11.81 -2.34 9.20
N HIS A 42 11.94 -2.70 7.92
CA HIS A 42 12.98 -2.23 6.99
C HIS A 42 12.40 -1.96 5.60
N LEU A 43 11.27 -1.27 5.51
CA LEU A 43 10.60 -1.02 4.23
C LEU A 43 11.50 -0.26 3.25
N SER A 44 12.35 0.64 3.73
CA SER A 44 13.30 1.37 2.87
C SER A 44 14.25 0.43 2.15
N VAL A 45 14.73 -0.62 2.80
CA VAL A 45 15.62 -1.62 2.20
C VAL A 45 14.88 -2.41 1.13
N TYR A 46 13.67 -2.87 1.43
CA TYR A 46 12.86 -3.64 0.48
C TYR A 46 12.51 -2.85 -0.78
N TYR A 47 11.99 -1.64 -0.62
CA TYR A 47 11.53 -0.86 -1.77
C TYR A 47 12.66 -0.18 -2.53
N ASN A 48 13.70 0.30 -1.84
CA ASN A 48 14.84 0.96 -2.50
C ASN A 48 15.88 -0.03 -3.03
N GLY A 49 15.82 -1.30 -2.63
CA GLY A 49 16.70 -2.35 -3.14
C GLY A 49 16.47 -2.69 -4.61
N THR A 50 15.27 -2.43 -5.14
CA THR A 50 14.93 -2.57 -6.56
C THR A 50 14.18 -1.34 -7.05
N PRO A 51 14.83 -0.17 -7.12
CA PRO A 51 14.17 1.13 -7.29
C PRO A 51 13.50 1.30 -8.66
N THR A 52 13.84 0.47 -9.64
CA THR A 52 13.23 0.47 -10.97
C THR A 52 11.91 -0.32 -11.04
N LYS A 53 11.61 -1.12 -10.01
CA LYS A 53 10.40 -1.96 -9.93
C LYS A 53 9.55 -1.70 -8.72
N ARG A 54 10.12 -1.07 -7.67
CA ARG A 54 9.48 -0.84 -6.37
C ARG A 54 9.62 0.60 -5.92
N CYS A 55 8.62 1.06 -5.22
CA CYS A 55 8.62 2.38 -4.59
C CYS A 55 7.76 2.35 -3.34
N TYR A 56 8.16 3.09 -2.31
CA TYR A 56 7.30 3.40 -1.18
C TYR A 56 7.23 4.91 -1.01
N PHE A 57 6.04 5.47 -1.05
CA PHE A 57 5.82 6.89 -0.77
C PHE A 57 5.45 7.08 0.69
N ILE A 58 6.19 7.97 1.36
CA ILE A 58 5.91 8.43 2.70
C ILE A 58 5.10 9.72 2.62
N ALA A 59 3.98 9.75 3.31
CA ALA A 59 3.17 10.95 3.49
C ALA A 59 3.63 11.72 4.73
N LEU A 60 3.73 13.03 4.59
CA LEU A 60 4.26 13.94 5.60
C LEU A 60 3.23 15.02 5.96
N ASP A 61 3.19 15.41 7.22
CA ASP A 61 2.44 16.58 7.66
C ASP A 61 3.22 17.88 7.43
N GLU A 62 2.68 19.00 7.90
CA GLU A 62 3.24 20.34 7.71
C GLU A 62 4.61 20.55 8.39
N VAL A 63 4.92 19.72 9.38
CA VAL A 63 6.20 19.77 10.12
C VAL A 63 7.11 18.57 9.78
N ASP A 64 6.88 17.95 8.63
CA ASP A 64 7.66 16.80 8.11
C ASP A 64 7.58 15.52 8.95
N ARG A 65 6.56 15.37 9.77
CA ARG A 65 6.32 14.13 10.50
C ARG A 65 5.66 13.11 9.59
N VAL A 66 6.09 11.86 9.68
CA VAL A 66 5.49 10.73 8.93
C VAL A 66 4.06 10.50 9.42
N ILE A 67 3.09 10.54 8.49
CA ILE A 67 1.67 10.33 8.77
C ILE A 67 1.05 9.20 7.97
N GLY A 68 1.82 8.49 7.18
CA GLY A 68 1.36 7.34 6.41
C GLY A 68 2.21 7.05 5.21
N GLY A 69 1.71 6.20 4.34
CA GLY A 69 2.40 5.86 3.11
C GLY A 69 1.70 4.81 2.27
N VAL A 70 2.27 4.52 1.12
CA VAL A 70 1.82 3.50 0.17
C VAL A 70 3.01 2.90 -0.58
N GLY A 71 3.00 1.59 -0.74
CA GLY A 71 4.01 0.87 -1.49
C GLY A 71 3.51 0.34 -2.82
N ILE A 72 4.43 0.20 -3.76
CA ILE A 72 4.21 -0.43 -5.05
C ILE A 72 5.37 -1.39 -5.30
N ALA A 73 5.07 -2.62 -5.68
CA ALA A 73 6.06 -3.62 -6.05
C ALA A 73 5.57 -4.42 -7.26
N GLU A 74 6.47 -5.16 -7.88
CA GLU A 74 6.11 -6.06 -8.98
C GLU A 74 5.14 -7.15 -8.51
N PHE A 75 4.16 -7.48 -9.34
CA PHE A 75 3.24 -8.59 -9.11
C PHE A 75 3.31 -9.55 -10.31
N ASN A 76 4.02 -10.66 -10.12
CA ASN A 76 4.33 -11.60 -11.21
C ASN A 76 3.18 -12.52 -11.60
N GLY A 77 2.07 -12.50 -10.85
CA GLY A 77 0.90 -13.33 -11.15
C GLY A 77 0.01 -12.83 -12.28
N ILE A 78 0.21 -11.58 -12.70
CA ILE A 78 -0.52 -10.94 -13.81
C ILE A 78 0.49 -10.19 -14.65
N GLU A 79 0.38 -10.30 -15.98
CA GLU A 79 1.30 -9.65 -16.91
C GLU A 79 1.24 -8.13 -16.82
N ASP A 80 2.39 -7.47 -16.86
CA ASP A 80 2.57 -6.01 -16.79
C ASP A 80 1.90 -5.37 -15.56
N CYS A 81 1.87 -6.09 -14.44
CA CYS A 81 1.14 -5.70 -13.24
C CYS A 81 2.07 -5.37 -12.07
N ALA A 82 1.75 -4.30 -11.37
CA ALA A 82 2.29 -4.00 -10.05
C ALA A 82 1.23 -4.24 -8.97
N GLU A 83 1.67 -4.45 -7.74
CA GLU A 83 0.82 -4.54 -6.57
C GLU A 83 0.95 -3.29 -5.72
N MET A 84 -0.17 -2.68 -5.37
CA MET A 84 -0.22 -1.63 -4.36
C MET A 84 -0.29 -2.27 -2.98
N GLN A 85 0.61 -1.88 -2.10
CA GLN A 85 0.85 -2.52 -0.80
C GLN A 85 0.88 -1.50 0.32
N LYS A 86 0.47 -1.94 1.50
CA LYS A 86 0.67 -1.21 2.76
C LYS A 86 0.26 0.28 2.70
N LEU A 87 -0.94 0.54 2.17
CA LEU A 87 -1.57 1.86 2.21
C LEU A 87 -2.18 2.08 3.60
N TYR A 88 -1.52 2.85 4.42
CA TYR A 88 -1.98 3.16 5.78
C TYR A 88 -1.72 4.62 6.13
N LEU A 89 -2.61 5.18 6.95
CA LEU A 89 -2.49 6.52 7.51
C LEU A 89 -2.53 6.45 9.04
N ASP A 90 -1.79 7.36 9.66
CA ASP A 90 -1.97 7.68 11.08
C ASP A 90 -3.37 8.24 11.31
N ASP A 91 -3.92 8.04 12.52
CA ASP A 91 -5.29 8.48 12.83
C ASP A 91 -5.48 9.99 12.66
N SER A 92 -4.45 10.77 12.96
CA SER A 92 -4.50 12.23 12.79
C SER A 92 -4.63 12.66 11.32
N ALA A 93 -4.32 11.78 10.39
CA ALA A 93 -4.35 12.04 8.94
C ALA A 93 -5.60 11.49 8.25
N LYS A 94 -6.42 10.71 8.95
CA LYS A 94 -7.64 10.12 8.37
C LYS A 94 -8.72 11.16 8.12
N GLY A 95 -9.59 10.90 7.13
CA GLY A 95 -10.72 11.76 6.81
C GLY A 95 -10.37 13.04 6.04
N LYS A 96 -9.14 13.20 5.58
CA LYS A 96 -8.66 14.38 4.84
C LYS A 96 -8.47 14.14 3.34
N GLY A 97 -8.81 12.95 2.84
CA GLY A 97 -8.64 12.59 1.43
C GLY A 97 -7.21 12.18 1.05
N TYR A 98 -6.33 12.01 2.01
CA TYR A 98 -4.91 11.69 1.75
C TYR A 98 -4.70 10.29 1.14
N SER A 99 -5.55 9.31 1.50
CA SER A 99 -5.50 7.99 0.87
C SER A 99 -5.73 8.07 -0.64
N LYS A 100 -6.65 8.91 -1.08
CA LYS A 100 -6.90 9.14 -2.50
C LYS A 100 -5.68 9.74 -3.20
N GLU A 101 -5.01 10.71 -2.57
CA GLU A 101 -3.80 11.32 -3.11
C GLU A 101 -2.64 10.32 -3.18
N LEU A 102 -2.49 9.47 -2.16
CA LEU A 102 -1.48 8.40 -2.16
C LEU A 102 -1.74 7.36 -3.25
N VAL A 103 -2.98 6.96 -3.46
CA VAL A 103 -3.34 6.04 -4.55
C VAL A 103 -3.01 6.68 -5.90
N ALA A 104 -3.34 7.96 -6.10
CA ALA A 104 -3.00 8.67 -7.33
C ALA A 104 -1.48 8.73 -7.57
N ALA A 105 -0.69 8.95 -6.52
CA ALA A 105 0.78 8.93 -6.61
C ALA A 105 1.30 7.54 -6.98
N ALA A 106 0.73 6.49 -6.39
CA ALA A 106 1.08 5.10 -6.71
C ALA A 106 0.75 4.74 -8.16
N GLU A 107 -0.44 5.11 -8.63
CA GLU A 107 -0.86 4.90 -10.03
C GLU A 107 0.07 5.62 -11.02
N SER A 108 0.36 6.89 -10.76
CA SER A 108 1.24 7.69 -11.61
C SER A 108 2.64 7.06 -11.69
N TRP A 109 3.21 6.69 -10.56
CA TRP A 109 4.52 6.05 -10.54
C TRP A 109 4.53 4.70 -11.27
N ALA A 110 3.52 3.85 -11.05
CA ALA A 110 3.41 2.55 -11.70
C ALA A 110 3.31 2.71 -13.22
N LYS A 111 2.49 3.66 -13.69
CA LYS A 111 2.34 3.97 -15.11
C LYS A 111 3.64 4.48 -15.73
N ASP A 112 4.32 5.42 -15.08
CA ASP A 112 5.58 5.99 -15.55
C ASP A 112 6.71 4.94 -15.58
N THR A 113 6.63 3.93 -14.72
CA THR A 113 7.58 2.81 -14.66
C THR A 113 7.33 1.76 -15.74
N GLY A 114 6.15 1.79 -16.38
CA GLY A 114 5.80 0.89 -17.48
C GLY A 114 4.79 -0.19 -17.12
N TYR A 115 4.30 -0.22 -15.90
CA TYR A 115 3.19 -1.11 -15.53
C TYR A 115 1.90 -0.68 -16.22
N LYS A 116 1.08 -1.65 -16.61
CA LYS A 116 -0.20 -1.41 -17.29
C LYS A 116 -1.41 -1.70 -16.40
N LYS A 117 -1.17 -2.37 -15.27
CA LYS A 117 -2.21 -2.78 -14.32
C LYS A 117 -1.71 -2.58 -12.90
N LEU A 118 -2.63 -2.34 -12.00
CA LEU A 118 -2.39 -2.25 -10.57
C LEU A 118 -3.32 -3.20 -9.83
N TYR A 119 -2.73 -4.10 -9.07
CA TYR A 119 -3.41 -5.12 -8.27
C TYR A 119 -3.31 -4.76 -6.79
N LEU A 120 -4.28 -5.16 -6.00
CA LEU A 120 -4.21 -5.10 -4.54
C LEU A 120 -5.02 -6.20 -3.89
N GLU A 121 -4.61 -6.57 -2.69
CA GLU A 121 -5.35 -7.43 -1.77
C GLU A 121 -5.80 -6.64 -0.56
N THR A 122 -6.98 -6.95 -0.04
CA THR A 122 -7.51 -6.31 1.16
C THR A 122 -8.38 -7.31 1.95
N HIS A 123 -8.87 -6.88 3.09
CA HIS A 123 -9.69 -7.68 3.98
C HIS A 123 -11.05 -7.02 4.19
N SER A 124 -12.07 -7.85 4.39
CA SER A 124 -13.44 -7.38 4.66
C SER A 124 -13.55 -6.47 5.88
N ASN A 125 -12.59 -6.52 6.82
CA ASN A 125 -12.52 -5.58 7.95
C ASN A 125 -12.16 -4.15 7.53
N LEU A 126 -11.52 -3.97 6.36
CA LEU A 126 -11.14 -2.66 5.83
C LEU A 126 -12.24 -2.07 4.94
N THR A 127 -13.44 -1.88 5.47
CA THR A 127 -14.60 -1.44 4.71
C THR A 127 -14.43 -0.07 4.07
N VAL A 128 -13.76 0.86 4.75
CA VAL A 128 -13.50 2.21 4.24
C VAL A 128 -12.55 2.16 3.05
N ALA A 129 -11.48 1.35 3.14
CA ALA A 129 -10.53 1.16 2.06
C ALA A 129 -11.18 0.51 0.83
N MET A 130 -12.02 -0.51 1.01
CA MET A 130 -12.74 -1.17 -0.08
C MET A 130 -13.63 -0.18 -0.85
N LYS A 131 -14.37 0.66 -0.16
CA LYS A 131 -15.19 1.71 -0.79
C LYS A 131 -14.34 2.71 -1.58
N LEU A 132 -13.18 3.07 -1.04
CA LEU A 132 -12.23 3.95 -1.73
C LEU A 132 -11.75 3.32 -3.03
N TYR A 133 -11.31 2.06 -3.01
CA TYR A 133 -10.82 1.37 -4.20
C TYR A 133 -11.88 1.29 -5.30
N GLU A 134 -13.12 0.95 -4.94
CA GLU A 134 -14.23 0.91 -5.88
C GLU A 134 -14.51 2.29 -6.51
N LYS A 135 -14.48 3.35 -5.71
CA LYS A 135 -14.64 4.74 -6.21
C LYS A 135 -13.50 5.16 -7.15
N LEU A 136 -12.31 4.63 -6.95
CA LEU A 136 -11.14 4.96 -7.77
C LEU A 136 -11.02 4.06 -9.02
N GLY A 137 -12.01 3.23 -9.29
CA GLY A 137 -12.09 2.42 -10.50
C GLY A 137 -11.44 1.05 -10.42
N PHE A 138 -11.03 0.61 -9.23
CA PHE A 138 -10.62 -0.78 -9.03
C PHE A 138 -11.84 -1.68 -9.09
N LYS A 139 -11.69 -2.82 -9.77
CA LYS A 139 -12.73 -3.84 -9.89
C LYS A 139 -12.33 -5.09 -9.14
N GLN A 140 -13.27 -5.64 -8.40
CA GLN A 140 -13.04 -6.88 -7.68
C GLN A 140 -12.86 -8.03 -8.67
N ILE A 141 -11.85 -8.88 -8.43
CA ILE A 141 -11.53 -10.07 -9.20
C ILE A 141 -11.53 -11.29 -8.29
N GLU A 142 -11.52 -12.49 -8.88
CA GLU A 142 -11.26 -13.71 -8.14
C GLU A 142 -9.81 -13.75 -7.65
N LYS A 143 -9.56 -14.51 -6.59
CA LYS A 143 -8.21 -14.71 -6.06
C LYS A 143 -7.30 -15.26 -7.15
N PRO A 144 -6.18 -14.59 -7.47
CA PRO A 144 -5.21 -15.11 -8.43
C PRO A 144 -4.61 -16.45 -7.97
N GLU A 145 -4.34 -17.35 -8.91
CA GLU A 145 -3.80 -18.69 -8.61
C GLU A 145 -2.47 -18.66 -7.88
N CYS A 146 -1.66 -17.63 -8.14
CA CYS A 146 -0.36 -17.46 -7.48
C CYS A 146 -0.45 -17.08 -5.99
N VAL A 147 -1.62 -16.65 -5.51
CA VAL A 147 -1.88 -16.30 -4.11
C VAL A 147 -2.35 -17.55 -3.39
N LEU A 148 -1.39 -18.33 -2.88
CA LEU A 148 -1.66 -19.62 -2.25
C LEU A 148 -2.08 -19.52 -0.78
N HIS A 149 -1.51 -18.55 -0.07
CA HIS A 149 -1.73 -18.37 1.37
C HIS A 149 -1.92 -16.90 1.68
N GLY A 150 -2.78 -16.60 2.63
CA GLY A 150 -3.00 -15.26 3.11
C GLY A 150 -4.33 -15.11 3.81
N THR A 151 -4.43 -14.09 4.63
CA THR A 151 -5.64 -13.73 5.36
C THR A 151 -6.55 -12.82 4.54
N MET A 152 -6.01 -12.19 3.50
CA MET A 152 -6.78 -11.30 2.62
C MET A 152 -7.87 -12.09 1.88
N ASP A 153 -9.06 -11.51 1.77
CA ASP A 153 -10.25 -12.17 1.23
C ASP A 153 -10.90 -11.40 0.08
N HIS A 154 -10.35 -10.24 -0.27
CA HIS A 154 -10.81 -9.42 -1.40
C HIS A 154 -9.63 -8.99 -2.26
N PHE A 155 -9.82 -9.07 -3.58
CA PHE A 155 -8.78 -8.86 -4.59
C PHE A 155 -9.30 -7.91 -5.65
N TYR A 156 -8.51 -6.88 -5.98
CA TYR A 156 -8.90 -5.83 -6.92
C TYR A 156 -7.85 -5.62 -8.00
N LEU A 157 -8.31 -5.22 -9.17
CA LEU A 157 -7.47 -4.92 -10.31
C LEU A 157 -7.96 -3.65 -11.01
N LYS A 158 -7.02 -2.84 -11.46
CA LYS A 158 -7.29 -1.63 -12.24
C LYS A 158 -6.33 -1.55 -13.43
N SER A 159 -6.85 -1.21 -14.61
CA SER A 159 -6.01 -0.83 -15.76
C SER A 159 -5.53 0.61 -15.60
N LEU A 160 -4.25 0.83 -15.87
CA LEU A 160 -3.61 2.14 -15.77
C LEU A 160 -3.65 2.91 -17.10
#